data_b87cebd91c806dc8bbf56b1c6d96549e
#
_entry.id   b87cebd91c806dc8bbf56b1c6d96549e
#
_cell.length_a   1.000
_cell.length_b   1.000
_cell.length_c   1.000
_cell.angle_alpha   90.00
_cell.angle_beta   90.00
_cell.angle_gamma   90.00
#
_symmetry.space_group_name_H-M   'P 1'
#
loop_
_entity.id
_entity.type
_entity.pdbx_description
1 polymer ?
#
loop_
_entity_poly.entity_id
_entity_poly.type
_entity_poly.pdbx_seq_one_letter_code
_entity_poly.pdbx_strand_id
1 'polypeptide(L)'
;MSPMRRLLIALATATTAAALFAGCSSKDAGGPLPDATTLVKESATTTANLKSAHLALSVTGQIKSLPVKTLEGDLTTQPTTAAKGSAKILMLGSEVDAKFVVIDGDLYAAITGDDYDNFGSADKIYDVAAILSPEKGLANMLANLADAKSAGRDTINGQKAVRVTGNAPADAVNALAPQLKATAPTPATVWISEDDDHQLVQAQLNPSAGNSIQMTLSKWNAPVTIEKPAGA
;
A
#
# COMPACT_ATOMS: atom_id res chain seq x y z
N MET A 1 22.17 50.12 -71.62
CA MET A 1 21.98 49.24 -72.82
C MET A 1 21.32 47.93 -72.31
N SER A 2 20.05 47.72 -72.69
CA SER A 2 19.29 46.46 -72.59
C SER A 2 19.96 45.41 -73.40
N PRO A 3 19.59 44.10 -73.37
CA PRO A 3 18.20 43.65 -73.23
C PRO A 3 18.05 42.25 -72.53
N MET A 4 16.85 42.05 -72.02
CA MET A 4 15.85 41.08 -72.48
C MET A 4 16.01 39.57 -72.23
N ARG A 5 14.97 39.07 -71.55
CA ARG A 5 14.26 37.78 -71.80
C ARG A 5 14.87 36.51 -71.28
N ARG A 6 14.23 35.70 -70.44
CA ARG A 6 13.01 34.93 -70.75
C ARG A 6 12.43 34.30 -69.50
N LEU A 7 11.14 34.40 -69.40
CA LEU A 7 10.17 33.64 -68.62
C LEU A 7 10.38 32.16 -68.74
N LEU A 8 10.42 31.41 -67.64
CA LEU A 8 9.98 30.03 -67.55
C LEU A 8 9.33 29.77 -66.24
N ILE A 9 8.04 29.50 -66.31
CA ILE A 9 7.15 29.03 -65.29
C ILE A 9 7.54 27.61 -64.95
N ALA A 10 7.88 27.27 -63.71
CA ALA A 10 7.92 25.91 -63.20
C ALA A 10 7.02 25.81 -61.97
N LEU A 11 5.90 25.18 -62.20
CA LEU A 11 4.94 24.71 -61.18
C LEU A 11 5.64 23.72 -60.26
N ALA A 12 5.86 24.07 -59.00
CA ALA A 12 6.33 23.13 -58.02
C ALA A 12 5.20 22.89 -57.03
N THR A 13 4.61 21.73 -57.13
CA THR A 13 3.60 21.15 -56.25
C THR A 13 4.12 21.06 -54.80
N ALA A 14 3.48 21.81 -53.92
CA ALA A 14 3.70 21.69 -52.49
C ALA A 14 3.02 20.41 -51.99
N THR A 15 3.80 19.36 -51.78
CA THR A 15 3.38 18.17 -51.00
C THR A 15 3.47 18.50 -49.50
N THR A 16 2.35 18.82 -48.92
CA THR A 16 2.19 18.87 -47.45
C THR A 16 2.31 17.46 -46.91
N ALA A 17 3.47 17.13 -46.35
CA ALA A 17 3.64 15.96 -45.50
C ALA A 17 2.98 16.21 -44.16
N ALA A 18 1.73 15.74 -44.00
CA ALA A 18 1.08 15.61 -42.70
C ALA A 18 1.82 14.52 -41.92
N ALA A 19 2.75 14.93 -41.06
CA ALA A 19 3.33 14.04 -40.08
C ALA A 19 2.24 13.71 -39.06
N LEU A 20 1.65 12.52 -39.22
CA LEU A 20 0.84 11.88 -38.18
C LEU A 20 1.77 11.54 -37.01
N PHE A 21 1.79 12.40 -36.00
CA PHE A 21 2.25 12.02 -34.70
C PHE A 21 1.27 10.99 -34.14
N ALA A 22 1.48 9.73 -34.51
CA ALA A 22 0.96 8.60 -33.78
C ALA A 22 1.65 8.64 -32.40
N GLY A 23 1.10 9.39 -31.48
CA GLY A 23 1.43 9.26 -30.06
C GLY A 23 1.12 7.83 -29.65
N CYS A 24 2.15 6.98 -29.61
CA CYS A 24 2.10 5.75 -28.86
C CYS A 24 1.93 6.08 -27.39
N SER A 25 0.70 6.35 -26.95
CA SER A 25 0.35 6.05 -25.58
C SER A 25 0.36 4.52 -25.54
N SER A 26 1.39 3.94 -24.96
CA SER A 26 1.39 2.55 -24.54
C SER A 26 0.26 2.39 -23.53
N LYS A 27 -0.96 2.17 -24.02
CA LYS A 27 -1.99 1.51 -23.23
C LYS A 27 -1.42 0.13 -22.98
N ASP A 28 -1.15 -0.16 -21.73
CA ASP A 28 -0.93 -1.53 -21.30
C ASP A 28 -2.04 -2.38 -21.93
N ALA A 29 -1.64 -3.29 -22.82
CA ALA A 29 -2.54 -4.15 -23.55
C ALA A 29 -2.98 -5.34 -22.66
N GLY A 30 -3.44 -5.02 -21.45
CA GLY A 30 -4.20 -5.93 -20.63
C GLY A 30 -5.64 -5.95 -21.14
N GLY A 31 -6.24 -7.13 -21.28
CA GLY A 31 -7.65 -7.29 -21.60
C GLY A 31 -8.57 -6.49 -20.62
N PRO A 32 -9.90 -6.71 -20.67
CA PRO A 32 -10.82 -6.05 -19.74
C PRO A 32 -10.37 -6.25 -18.28
N LEU A 33 -10.60 -5.25 -17.45
CA LEU A 33 -10.31 -5.36 -16.02
C LEU A 33 -11.19 -6.44 -15.39
N PRO A 34 -10.66 -7.24 -14.45
CA PRO A 34 -11.45 -8.23 -13.74
C PRO A 34 -12.55 -7.55 -12.91
N ASP A 35 -13.59 -8.33 -12.57
CA ASP A 35 -14.64 -7.87 -11.67
C ASP A 35 -14.07 -7.56 -10.28
N ALA A 36 -14.27 -6.33 -9.83
CA ALA A 36 -13.67 -5.84 -8.60
C ALA A 36 -14.17 -6.59 -7.35
N THR A 37 -15.46 -6.95 -7.33
CA THR A 37 -16.07 -7.61 -6.16
C THR A 37 -15.52 -9.01 -5.99
N THR A 38 -15.40 -9.74 -7.08
CA THR A 38 -14.79 -11.09 -7.10
C THR A 38 -13.34 -11.01 -6.68
N LEU A 39 -12.56 -10.13 -7.32
CA LEU A 39 -11.13 -9.98 -7.06
C LEU A 39 -10.83 -9.62 -5.60
N VAL A 40 -11.56 -8.67 -5.03
CA VAL A 40 -11.43 -8.26 -3.62
C VAL A 40 -11.76 -9.41 -2.66
N LYS A 41 -12.81 -10.19 -2.96
CA LYS A 41 -13.20 -11.34 -2.14
C LYS A 41 -12.15 -12.46 -2.17
N GLU A 42 -11.60 -12.76 -3.32
CA GLU A 42 -10.51 -13.72 -3.48
C GLU A 42 -9.26 -13.26 -2.75
N SER A 43 -8.87 -11.99 -2.92
CA SER A 43 -7.76 -11.40 -2.19
C SER A 43 -7.97 -11.38 -0.68
N ALA A 44 -9.19 -11.13 -0.20
CA ALA A 44 -9.52 -11.23 1.22
C ALA A 44 -9.25 -12.65 1.77
N THR A 45 -9.67 -13.66 1.01
CA THR A 45 -9.44 -15.07 1.38
C THR A 45 -7.95 -15.41 1.41
N THR A 46 -7.21 -15.00 0.38
CA THR A 46 -5.76 -15.21 0.32
C THR A 46 -5.04 -14.50 1.46
N THR A 47 -5.41 -13.22 1.72
CA THR A 47 -4.82 -12.43 2.80
C THR A 47 -5.13 -13.01 4.18
N ALA A 48 -6.32 -13.57 4.40
CA ALA A 48 -6.69 -14.23 5.67
C ALA A 48 -5.86 -15.49 5.97
N ASN A 49 -5.31 -16.12 4.93
CA ASN A 49 -4.50 -17.32 5.05
C ASN A 49 -2.99 -17.06 5.11
N LEU A 50 -2.57 -15.78 5.11
CA LEU A 50 -1.16 -15.42 5.23
C LEU A 50 -0.59 -15.84 6.58
N LYS A 51 0.55 -16.51 6.52
CA LYS A 51 1.33 -16.92 7.69
C LYS A 51 2.39 -15.91 8.04
N SER A 52 2.87 -15.19 7.05
CA SER A 52 3.85 -14.11 7.20
C SER A 52 3.81 -13.15 6.02
N ALA A 53 4.28 -11.94 6.23
CA ALA A 53 4.53 -10.96 5.18
C ALA A 53 5.58 -9.95 5.63
N HIS A 54 6.25 -9.34 4.69
CA HIS A 54 7.00 -8.11 4.90
C HIS A 54 6.08 -6.94 4.64
N LEU A 55 5.99 -6.02 5.60
CA LEU A 55 5.17 -4.80 5.55
C LEU A 55 6.05 -3.58 5.41
N ALA A 56 5.70 -2.68 4.49
CA ALA A 56 6.14 -1.30 4.47
C ALA A 56 4.92 -0.39 4.61
N LEU A 57 4.90 0.45 5.66
CA LEU A 57 3.83 1.40 5.93
C LEU A 57 4.37 2.82 5.83
N SER A 58 3.60 3.71 5.20
CA SER A 58 3.89 5.14 5.16
C SER A 58 2.64 5.96 5.41
N VAL A 59 2.81 7.08 6.11
CA VAL A 59 1.75 8.04 6.43
C VAL A 59 2.08 9.36 5.78
N THR A 60 1.21 9.82 4.88
CA THR A 60 1.29 11.15 4.27
C THR A 60 0.38 12.11 5.04
N GLY A 61 0.84 13.35 5.19
CA GLY A 61 0.13 14.38 5.93
C GLY A 61 0.29 14.26 7.44
N GLN A 62 -0.71 14.71 8.20
CA GLN A 62 -0.71 14.67 9.67
C GLN A 62 -1.99 14.03 10.18
N ILE A 63 -1.86 12.83 10.70
CA ILE A 63 -2.94 12.12 11.39
C ILE A 63 -2.62 12.17 12.89
N LYS A 64 -3.28 13.08 13.61
CA LYS A 64 -2.97 13.41 15.01
C LYS A 64 -2.94 12.21 15.96
N SER A 65 -3.75 11.21 15.66
CA SER A 65 -3.86 9.99 16.48
C SER A 65 -2.85 8.90 16.11
N LEU A 66 -2.08 9.08 15.03
CA LEU A 66 -1.13 8.11 14.53
C LEU A 66 0.26 8.75 14.45
N PRO A 67 1.12 8.56 15.45
CA PRO A 67 2.44 9.18 15.50
C PRO A 67 3.47 8.51 14.56
N VAL A 68 3.10 7.45 13.85
CA VAL A 68 3.98 6.74 12.91
C VAL A 68 4.03 7.52 11.61
N LYS A 69 5.23 7.74 11.07
CA LYS A 69 5.49 8.26 9.73
C LYS A 69 5.80 7.16 8.73
N THR A 70 6.69 6.28 9.10
CA THR A 70 7.01 5.07 8.33
C THR A 70 7.21 3.90 9.28
N LEU A 71 6.92 2.72 8.79
CA LEU A 71 7.22 1.47 9.49
C LEU A 71 7.60 0.44 8.43
N GLU A 72 8.62 -0.34 8.70
CA GLU A 72 9.05 -1.45 7.86
C GLU A 72 9.41 -2.62 8.75
N GLY A 73 8.92 -3.82 8.40
CA GLY A 73 9.20 -5.00 9.20
C GLY A 73 8.55 -6.27 8.69
N ASP A 74 8.93 -7.37 9.32
CA ASP A 74 8.37 -8.68 9.06
C ASP A 74 7.31 -9.02 10.11
N LEU A 75 6.20 -9.57 9.65
CA LEU A 75 5.08 -10.01 10.45
C LEU A 75 4.90 -11.52 10.28
N THR A 76 4.49 -12.20 11.34
CA THR A 76 4.12 -13.62 11.30
C THR A 76 2.90 -13.89 12.17
N THR A 77 2.13 -14.90 11.79
CA THR A 77 1.03 -15.45 12.59
C THR A 77 1.41 -16.83 13.19
N GLN A 78 2.61 -17.32 12.92
CA GLN A 78 3.08 -18.67 13.32
C GLN A 78 4.53 -18.63 13.81
N PRO A 79 4.85 -19.42 14.90
CA PRO A 79 3.96 -20.22 15.72
C PRO A 79 3.02 -19.38 16.59
N THR A 80 3.38 -18.12 16.85
CA THR A 80 2.58 -17.09 17.52
C THR A 80 2.55 -15.81 16.69
N THR A 81 1.55 -14.97 16.90
CA THR A 81 1.48 -13.66 16.24
C THR A 81 2.60 -12.77 16.76
N ALA A 82 3.46 -12.32 15.85
CA ALA A 82 4.60 -11.47 16.17
C ALA A 82 4.98 -10.54 15.01
N ALA A 83 5.68 -9.46 15.32
CA ALA A 83 6.24 -8.54 14.33
C ALA A 83 7.59 -8.00 14.78
N LYS A 84 8.49 -7.71 13.84
CA LYS A 84 9.81 -7.11 14.11
C LYS A 84 10.18 -6.17 12.99
N GLY A 85 10.69 -5.01 13.34
CA GLY A 85 11.10 -4.05 12.33
C GLY A 85 11.62 -2.75 12.88
N SER A 86 11.52 -1.71 12.05
CA SER A 86 11.85 -0.33 12.41
C SER A 86 10.70 0.60 12.05
N ALA A 87 10.63 1.72 12.74
CA ALA A 87 9.64 2.75 12.51
C ALA A 87 10.27 4.13 12.67
N LYS A 88 9.79 5.09 11.90
CA LYS A 88 10.00 6.50 12.15
C LYS A 88 8.73 7.05 12.81
N ILE A 89 8.85 7.52 14.04
CA ILE A 89 7.74 8.02 14.84
C ILE A 89 7.90 9.51 15.13
N LEU A 90 6.77 10.20 15.31
CA LEU A 90 6.76 11.59 15.73
C LEU A 90 6.63 11.64 17.25
N MET A 91 7.68 12.07 17.93
CA MET A 91 7.71 12.21 19.39
C MET A 91 8.08 13.64 19.77
N LEU A 92 7.23 14.33 20.54
CA LEU A 92 7.43 15.72 20.98
C LEU A 92 7.75 16.69 19.82
N GLY A 93 7.17 16.45 18.64
CA GLY A 93 7.37 17.31 17.46
C GLY A 93 8.61 16.99 16.62
N SER A 94 9.42 16.00 17.02
CA SER A 94 10.60 15.54 16.29
C SER A 94 10.39 14.12 15.75
N GLU A 95 10.95 13.83 14.58
CA GLU A 95 11.01 12.48 14.05
C GLU A 95 12.13 11.70 14.72
N VAL A 96 11.80 10.51 15.22
CA VAL A 96 12.72 9.61 15.92
C VAL A 96 12.65 8.24 15.26
N ASP A 97 13.81 7.65 15.03
CA ASP A 97 13.89 6.26 14.58
C ASP A 97 13.81 5.33 15.78
N ALA A 98 12.99 4.28 15.64
CA ALA A 98 12.81 3.26 16.65
C ALA A 98 12.86 1.87 16.01
N LYS A 99 13.46 0.91 16.70
CA LYS A 99 13.31 -0.52 16.41
C LYS A 99 12.22 -1.08 17.29
N PHE A 100 11.48 -2.06 16.79
CA PHE A 100 10.41 -2.69 17.56
C PHE A 100 10.37 -4.20 17.39
N VAL A 101 9.89 -4.87 18.41
CA VAL A 101 9.45 -6.26 18.40
C VAL A 101 8.12 -6.33 19.12
N VAL A 102 7.12 -6.94 18.47
CA VAL A 102 5.86 -7.33 19.10
C VAL A 102 5.86 -8.85 19.18
N ILE A 103 5.74 -9.37 20.37
CA ILE A 103 5.71 -10.83 20.62
C ILE A 103 4.96 -11.09 21.94
N ASP A 104 4.18 -12.17 21.98
CA ASP A 104 3.35 -12.56 23.14
C ASP A 104 2.38 -11.43 23.59
N GLY A 105 2.00 -10.55 22.66
CA GLY A 105 1.13 -9.41 22.91
C GLY A 105 1.81 -8.18 23.50
N ASP A 106 3.10 -8.23 23.81
CA ASP A 106 3.87 -7.10 24.32
C ASP A 106 4.68 -6.41 23.23
N LEU A 107 4.82 -5.08 23.36
CA LEU A 107 5.68 -4.24 22.53
C LEU A 107 7.02 -4.00 23.23
N TYR A 108 8.08 -4.39 22.60
CA TYR A 108 9.45 -4.03 22.95
C TYR A 108 9.96 -3.03 21.92
N ALA A 109 10.57 -1.93 22.37
CA ALA A 109 11.11 -0.94 21.45
C ALA A 109 12.45 -0.40 21.93
N ALA A 110 13.35 -0.12 20.97
CA ALA A 110 14.59 0.60 21.17
C ALA A 110 14.49 1.93 20.41
N ILE A 111 14.45 3.04 21.15
CA ILE A 111 14.34 4.40 20.61
C ILE A 111 15.72 4.98 20.35
N THR A 112 16.72 4.55 21.11
CA THR A 112 18.11 4.95 20.95
C THR A 112 19.01 3.74 21.11
N GLY A 113 19.84 3.46 20.10
CA GLY A 113 20.72 2.30 20.14
C GLY A 113 20.00 0.96 19.92
N ASP A 114 20.41 -0.06 20.67
CA ASP A 114 19.93 -1.44 20.54
C ASP A 114 19.31 -1.99 21.84
N ASP A 115 19.18 -1.14 22.86
CA ASP A 115 18.61 -1.53 24.15
C ASP A 115 17.07 -1.43 24.06
N TYR A 116 16.41 -2.57 24.20
CA TYR A 116 14.96 -2.68 24.12
C TYR A 116 14.33 -2.54 25.52
N ASP A 117 13.38 -1.64 25.64
CA ASP A 117 12.48 -1.52 26.78
C ASP A 117 11.15 -2.20 26.50
N ASN A 118 10.53 -2.79 27.53
CA ASN A 118 9.17 -3.31 27.45
C ASN A 118 8.18 -2.18 27.69
N PHE A 119 7.40 -1.84 26.67
CA PHE A 119 6.33 -0.84 26.72
C PHE A 119 4.97 -1.42 27.12
N GLY A 120 4.92 -2.72 27.45
CA GLY A 120 3.69 -3.43 27.80
C GLY A 120 2.86 -3.82 26.60
N SER A 121 1.57 -3.98 26.81
CA SER A 121 0.66 -4.52 25.81
C SER A 121 0.63 -3.66 24.52
N ALA A 122 0.90 -4.30 23.37
CA ALA A 122 1.00 -3.65 22.07
C ALA A 122 -0.33 -3.02 21.64
N ASP A 123 -1.48 -3.58 22.03
CA ASP A 123 -2.81 -3.08 21.68
C ASP A 123 -3.10 -1.67 22.25
N LYS A 124 -2.42 -1.27 23.32
CA LYS A 124 -2.55 0.06 23.92
C LYS A 124 -1.85 1.15 23.13
N ILE A 125 -0.89 0.77 22.27
CA ILE A 125 -0.08 1.67 21.44
C ILE A 125 -0.46 1.48 19.98
N TYR A 126 0.00 0.41 19.38
CA TYR A 126 -0.38 -0.08 18.07
C TYR A 126 0.13 -1.51 17.87
N ASP A 127 -0.79 -2.45 17.79
CA ASP A 127 -0.44 -3.85 17.51
C ASP A 127 -0.23 -4.05 16.00
N VAL A 128 1.00 -3.83 15.55
CA VAL A 128 1.36 -4.01 14.13
C VAL A 128 1.23 -5.47 13.68
N ALA A 129 1.35 -6.43 14.59
CA ALA A 129 1.19 -7.85 14.26
C ALA A 129 -0.27 -8.18 13.92
N ALA A 130 -1.25 -7.43 14.44
CA ALA A 130 -2.66 -7.59 14.13
C ALA A 130 -3.02 -7.24 12.67
N ILE A 131 -2.12 -6.62 11.90
CA ILE A 131 -2.34 -6.31 10.47
C ILE A 131 -2.64 -7.58 9.66
N LEU A 132 -2.04 -8.71 10.02
CA LEU A 132 -2.30 -10.02 9.39
C LEU A 132 -3.46 -10.80 10.04
N SER A 133 -4.10 -10.27 11.09
CA SER A 133 -5.24 -10.94 11.71
C SER A 133 -6.41 -11.04 10.71
N PRO A 134 -6.99 -12.24 10.52
CA PRO A 134 -8.14 -12.42 9.64
C PRO A 134 -9.36 -11.58 10.07
N GLU A 135 -9.56 -11.37 11.38
CA GLU A 135 -10.73 -10.69 11.94
C GLU A 135 -10.54 -9.17 12.05
N LYS A 136 -9.31 -8.70 12.22
CA LYS A 136 -9.01 -7.29 12.51
C LYS A 136 -8.16 -6.61 11.44
N GLY A 137 -7.40 -7.39 10.68
CA GLY A 137 -6.39 -6.89 9.76
C GLY A 137 -6.90 -6.56 8.37
N LEU A 138 -5.98 -6.59 7.42
CA LEU A 138 -6.23 -6.26 6.02
C LEU A 138 -7.24 -7.19 5.36
N ALA A 139 -7.29 -8.46 5.74
CA ALA A 139 -8.27 -9.42 5.23
C ALA A 139 -9.70 -9.00 5.57
N ASN A 140 -9.96 -8.59 6.81
CA ASN A 140 -11.26 -8.07 7.23
C ASN A 140 -11.63 -6.78 6.48
N MET A 141 -10.66 -5.88 6.29
CA MET A 141 -10.89 -4.65 5.52
C MET A 141 -11.29 -4.97 4.07
N LEU A 142 -10.59 -5.90 3.42
CA LEU A 142 -10.91 -6.34 2.06
C LEU A 142 -12.30 -7.00 1.99
N ALA A 143 -12.58 -7.93 2.89
CA ALA A 143 -13.87 -8.65 2.90
C ALA A 143 -15.08 -7.71 3.05
N ASN A 144 -14.90 -6.55 3.67
CA ASN A 144 -15.94 -5.56 3.90
C ASN A 144 -15.82 -4.31 3.01
N LEU A 145 -14.95 -4.31 1.99
CA LEU A 145 -14.79 -3.17 1.10
C LEU A 145 -16.06 -2.96 0.25
N ALA A 146 -16.75 -1.85 0.49
CA ALA A 146 -17.96 -1.49 -0.22
C ALA A 146 -17.66 -0.71 -1.51
N ASP A 147 -18.58 -0.75 -2.47
CA ASP A 147 -18.54 -0.02 -3.74
C ASP A 147 -17.26 -0.29 -4.56
N ALA A 148 -16.73 -1.50 -4.48
CA ALA A 148 -15.51 -1.88 -5.16
C ALA A 148 -15.60 -1.72 -6.68
N LYS A 149 -14.63 -1.04 -7.29
CA LYS A 149 -14.53 -0.79 -8.73
C LYS A 149 -13.11 -0.96 -9.21
N SER A 150 -12.90 -1.77 -10.23
CA SER A 150 -11.61 -1.88 -10.92
C SER A 150 -11.31 -0.58 -11.66
N ALA A 151 -10.20 0.07 -11.33
CA ALA A 151 -9.86 1.42 -11.78
C ALA A 151 -8.65 1.47 -12.72
N GLY A 152 -7.95 0.36 -12.92
CA GLY A 152 -6.79 0.27 -13.80
C GLY A 152 -5.80 -0.79 -13.37
N ARG A 153 -4.65 -0.80 -14.03
CA ARG A 153 -3.51 -1.65 -13.71
C ARG A 153 -2.31 -0.79 -13.38
N ASP A 154 -1.57 -1.21 -12.37
CA ASP A 154 -0.32 -0.56 -11.96
C ASP A 154 0.76 -1.62 -11.72
N THR A 155 1.99 -1.18 -11.62
CA THR A 155 3.11 -2.04 -11.20
C THR A 155 3.67 -1.49 -9.90
N ILE A 156 3.58 -2.27 -8.83
CA ILE A 156 4.07 -1.92 -7.50
C ILE A 156 5.28 -2.80 -7.18
N ASN A 157 6.44 -2.21 -7.03
CA ASN A 157 7.69 -2.93 -6.74
C ASN A 157 7.96 -4.10 -7.71
N GLY A 158 7.61 -3.93 -9.00
CA GLY A 158 7.76 -4.96 -10.03
C GLY A 158 6.59 -5.95 -10.13
N GLN A 159 5.64 -5.94 -9.19
CA GLN A 159 4.46 -6.78 -9.18
C GLN A 159 3.32 -6.11 -9.96
N LYS A 160 2.78 -6.77 -10.98
CA LYS A 160 1.58 -6.30 -11.70
C LYS A 160 0.35 -6.47 -10.82
N ALA A 161 -0.45 -5.44 -10.73
CA ALA A 161 -1.63 -5.43 -9.88
C ALA A 161 -2.80 -4.66 -10.51
N VAL A 162 -4.00 -5.13 -10.25
CA VAL A 162 -5.23 -4.40 -10.52
C VAL A 162 -5.48 -3.42 -9.38
N ARG A 163 -5.65 -2.15 -9.73
CA ARG A 163 -6.08 -1.12 -8.79
C ARG A 163 -7.59 -1.17 -8.64
N VAL A 164 -8.05 -1.35 -7.42
CA VAL A 164 -9.47 -1.33 -7.05
C VAL A 164 -9.71 -0.20 -6.06
N THR A 165 -10.71 0.64 -6.33
CA THR A 165 -11.16 1.69 -5.41
C THR A 165 -12.45 1.27 -4.72
N GLY A 166 -12.68 1.73 -3.50
CA GLY A 166 -13.87 1.45 -2.73
C GLY A 166 -13.93 2.24 -1.43
N ASN A 167 -14.80 1.84 -0.53
CA ASN A 167 -15.00 2.44 0.78
C ASN A 167 -14.85 1.37 1.87
N ALA A 168 -13.88 1.52 2.76
CA ALA A 168 -13.73 0.67 3.92
C ALA A 168 -14.69 1.13 5.02
N PRO A 169 -15.60 0.28 5.54
CA PRO A 169 -16.52 0.64 6.63
C PRO A 169 -15.76 1.08 7.88
N ALA A 170 -16.36 1.98 8.66
CA ALA A 170 -15.73 2.51 9.88
C ALA A 170 -15.30 1.39 10.85
N ASP A 171 -16.10 0.34 10.99
CA ASP A 171 -15.77 -0.78 11.88
C ASP A 171 -14.54 -1.55 11.42
N ALA A 172 -14.39 -1.79 10.11
CA ALA A 172 -13.20 -2.45 9.55
C ALA A 172 -11.96 -1.56 9.68
N VAL A 173 -12.09 -0.25 9.46
CA VAL A 173 -11.01 0.72 9.67
C VAL A 173 -10.58 0.76 11.13
N ASN A 174 -11.53 0.79 12.08
CA ASN A 174 -11.25 0.82 13.51
C ASN A 174 -10.72 -0.52 14.05
N ALA A 175 -11.08 -1.65 13.42
CA ALA A 175 -10.49 -2.94 13.75
C ALA A 175 -9.01 -2.99 13.35
N LEU A 176 -8.66 -2.46 12.16
CA LEU A 176 -7.28 -2.41 11.67
C LEU A 176 -6.45 -1.34 12.39
N ALA A 177 -7.01 -0.17 12.65
CA ALA A 177 -6.34 0.98 13.27
C ALA A 177 -7.29 1.74 14.22
N PRO A 178 -7.47 1.25 15.46
CA PRO A 178 -8.41 1.84 16.45
C PRO A 178 -8.14 3.33 16.73
N GLN A 179 -6.89 3.76 16.55
CA GLN A 179 -6.46 5.14 16.78
C GLN A 179 -7.11 6.12 15.79
N LEU A 180 -7.57 5.66 14.63
CA LEU A 180 -8.21 6.51 13.62
C LEU A 180 -9.59 6.99 14.05
N LYS A 181 -10.28 6.22 14.91
CA LYS A 181 -11.63 6.53 15.42
C LYS A 181 -12.59 6.93 14.29
N ALA A 182 -12.57 6.16 13.20
CA ALA A 182 -13.42 6.42 12.05
C ALA A 182 -14.90 6.36 12.45
N THR A 183 -15.67 7.37 12.05
CA THR A 183 -17.12 7.46 12.30
C THR A 183 -17.94 7.32 11.02
N ALA A 184 -17.27 7.23 9.88
CA ALA A 184 -17.86 7.05 8.56
C ALA A 184 -16.95 6.15 7.70
N PRO A 185 -17.48 5.59 6.60
CA PRO A 185 -16.66 4.86 5.65
C PRO A 185 -15.48 5.71 5.15
N THR A 186 -14.31 5.09 5.06
CA THR A 186 -13.06 5.74 4.63
C THR A 186 -12.77 5.33 3.19
N PRO A 187 -12.54 6.28 2.26
CA PRO A 187 -12.09 5.94 0.91
C PRO A 187 -10.82 5.11 0.94
N ALA A 188 -10.84 4.01 0.20
CA ALA A 188 -9.74 3.07 0.14
C ALA A 188 -9.38 2.75 -1.31
N THR A 189 -8.11 2.49 -1.55
CA THR A 189 -7.60 1.94 -2.80
C THR A 189 -6.75 0.72 -2.46
N VAL A 190 -6.98 -0.38 -3.14
CA VAL A 190 -6.20 -1.61 -2.97
C VAL A 190 -5.62 -2.03 -4.31
N TRP A 191 -4.42 -2.59 -4.28
CA TRP A 191 -3.75 -3.16 -5.44
C TRP A 191 -3.59 -4.65 -5.20
N ILE A 192 -4.21 -5.44 -6.06
CA ILE A 192 -4.29 -6.90 -5.96
C ILE A 192 -3.55 -7.49 -7.14
N SER A 193 -2.64 -8.44 -6.88
CA SER A 193 -1.89 -9.12 -7.93
C SER A 193 -2.82 -9.72 -8.99
N GLU A 194 -2.38 -9.66 -10.25
CA GLU A 194 -3.04 -10.36 -11.35
C GLU A 194 -2.67 -11.86 -11.41
N ASP A 195 -1.72 -12.31 -10.58
CA ASP A 195 -1.37 -13.73 -10.47
C ASP A 195 -2.52 -14.52 -9.80
N ASP A 196 -2.54 -15.82 -10.02
CA ASP A 196 -3.64 -16.72 -9.59
C ASP A 196 -3.95 -16.65 -8.07
N ASP A 197 -2.96 -16.31 -7.26
CA ASP A 197 -3.12 -16.18 -5.80
C ASP A 197 -3.83 -14.91 -5.36
N HIS A 198 -3.98 -13.91 -6.24
CA HIS A 198 -4.59 -12.60 -5.95
C HIS A 198 -4.09 -11.97 -4.64
N GLN A 199 -2.77 -11.98 -4.44
CA GLN A 199 -2.13 -11.39 -3.26
C GLN A 199 -2.46 -9.90 -3.16
N LEU A 200 -2.77 -9.43 -1.95
CA LEU A 200 -2.81 -8.00 -1.69
C LEU A 200 -1.38 -7.46 -1.74
N VAL A 201 -1.10 -6.61 -2.73
CA VAL A 201 0.20 -5.97 -2.91
C VAL A 201 0.28 -4.68 -2.11
N GLN A 202 -0.77 -3.87 -2.15
CA GLN A 202 -0.81 -2.58 -1.46
C GLN A 202 -2.24 -2.21 -1.07
N ALA A 203 -2.40 -1.54 0.06
CA ALA A 203 -3.63 -0.90 0.49
C ALA A 203 -3.35 0.55 0.88
N GLN A 204 -4.24 1.46 0.52
CA GLN A 204 -4.20 2.85 0.92
C GLN A 204 -5.55 3.27 1.49
N LEU A 205 -5.53 3.88 2.67
CA LEU A 205 -6.68 4.52 3.30
C LEU A 205 -6.51 6.05 3.26
N ASN A 206 -7.58 6.77 2.95
CA ASN A 206 -7.58 8.24 2.89
C ASN A 206 -8.57 8.78 3.95
N PRO A 207 -8.17 8.84 5.24
CA PRO A 207 -9.08 9.22 6.33
C PRO A 207 -9.56 10.65 6.27
N SER A 208 -8.83 11.53 5.59
CA SER A 208 -9.24 12.92 5.31
C SER A 208 -8.43 13.50 4.16
N ALA A 209 -8.86 14.65 3.63
CA ALA A 209 -8.18 15.32 2.53
C ALA A 209 -6.69 15.60 2.87
N GLY A 210 -5.79 15.21 1.98
CA GLY A 210 -4.35 15.37 2.14
C GLY A 210 -3.68 14.40 3.12
N ASN A 211 -4.43 13.49 3.73
CA ASN A 211 -3.91 12.47 4.64
C ASN A 211 -4.13 11.07 4.07
N SER A 212 -3.10 10.25 4.07
CA SER A 212 -3.20 8.84 3.67
C SER A 212 -2.32 7.94 4.51
N ILE A 213 -2.75 6.69 4.64
CA ILE A 213 -1.97 5.59 5.21
C ILE A 213 -1.83 4.56 4.10
N GLN A 214 -0.62 4.26 3.70
CA GLN A 214 -0.31 3.27 2.69
C GLN A 214 0.44 2.11 3.33
N MET A 215 0.01 0.89 3.01
CA MET A 215 0.60 -0.36 3.46
C MET A 215 0.93 -1.20 2.23
N THR A 216 2.18 -1.58 2.06
CA THR A 216 2.64 -2.43 0.96
C THR A 216 3.12 -3.76 1.55
N LEU A 217 2.62 -4.86 1.02
CA LEU A 217 3.00 -6.20 1.41
C LEU A 217 3.91 -6.84 0.38
N SER A 218 4.85 -7.64 0.85
CA SER A 218 5.75 -8.44 0.02
C SER A 218 6.23 -9.67 0.79
N LYS A 219 7.00 -10.54 0.14
CA LYS A 219 7.56 -11.77 0.75
C LYS A 219 6.49 -12.62 1.46
N TRP A 220 5.31 -12.74 0.84
CA TRP A 220 4.19 -13.51 1.38
C TRP A 220 4.59 -14.93 1.71
N ASN A 221 4.23 -15.39 2.91
CA ASN A 221 4.52 -16.74 3.42
C ASN A 221 6.01 -17.10 3.47
N ALA A 222 6.92 -16.13 3.35
CA ALA A 222 8.35 -16.39 3.55
C ALA A 222 8.61 -16.78 5.03
N PRO A 223 9.52 -17.69 5.31
CA PRO A 223 9.85 -18.06 6.68
C PRO A 223 10.33 -16.83 7.47
N VAL A 224 9.70 -16.59 8.62
CA VAL A 224 10.03 -15.48 9.53
C VAL A 224 10.20 -16.05 10.93
N THR A 225 11.33 -15.71 11.57
CA THR A 225 11.58 -16.02 12.98
C THR A 225 11.72 -14.72 13.75
N ILE A 226 10.90 -14.55 14.78
CA ILE A 226 10.91 -13.38 15.65
C ILE A 226 11.08 -13.88 17.07
N GLU A 227 12.08 -13.36 17.75
CA GLU A 227 12.42 -13.71 19.11
C GLU A 227 12.31 -12.48 20.02
N LYS A 228 12.03 -12.72 21.29
CA LYS A 228 12.04 -11.66 22.30
C LYS A 228 13.44 -11.07 22.39
N PRO A 229 13.59 -9.73 22.44
CA PRO A 229 14.89 -9.11 22.59
C PRO A 229 15.59 -9.55 23.88
N ALA A 230 16.90 -9.73 23.82
CA ALA A 230 17.71 -10.07 24.97
C ALA A 230 17.71 -8.90 25.98
N GLY A 231 17.47 -9.19 27.25
CA GLY A 231 17.52 -8.20 28.33
C GLY A 231 16.25 -7.39 28.53
N ALA A 232 15.18 -7.65 27.75
CA ALA A 232 13.89 -6.94 27.83
C ALA A 232 12.81 -7.74 28.57
#